data_07f0bc7fb5998e5dcfad8e7933831237
#
_entry.id   07f0bc7fb5998e5dcfad8e7933831237
#
_cell.length_a   1.000
_cell.length_b   1.000
_cell.length_c   1.000
_cell.angle_alpha   90.00
_cell.angle_beta   90.00
_cell.angle_gamma   90.00
#
_symmetry.space_group_name_H-M   'P 1'
#
loop_
_entity.id
_entity.type
_entity.pdbx_description
1 polymer ?
#
loop_
_entity_poly.entity_id
_entity_poly.type
_entity_poly.pdbx_seq_one_letter_code
_entity_poly.pdbx_strand_id
1 'polypeptide(L)' 'MAQRGATEAEVRAAIEQGESEPARKNRMMYRKNFPFDGEWRGRSYRVKQVTPVVVEDAGKIVVVTVYVFYF' A
#
# COMPACT_ATOMS: atom_id res chain seq x y z
N MET A 1 2.07 -12.31 3.01
CA MET A 1 2.00 -11.31 4.07
C MET A 1 0.72 -10.50 3.92
N ALA A 2 -0.14 -10.60 4.87
CA ALA A 2 -1.33 -9.77 4.92
C ALA A 2 -1.19 -8.82 6.10
N GLN A 3 -1.23 -7.54 5.85
CA GLN A 3 -1.18 -6.55 6.90
C GLN A 3 -2.37 -5.64 6.78
N ARG A 4 -3.18 -5.62 7.82
CA ARG A 4 -4.32 -4.68 7.91
C ARG A 4 -5.23 -4.75 6.70
N GLY A 5 -5.46 -5.94 6.17
CA GLY A 5 -6.34 -6.14 5.06
C GLY A 5 -5.74 -5.99 3.68
N ALA A 6 -4.45 -5.68 3.57
CA ALA A 6 -3.79 -5.64 2.27
C ALA A 6 -3.32 -7.03 1.86
N THR A 7 -3.58 -7.38 0.61
CA THR A 7 -3.07 -8.62 0.05
C THR A 7 -1.72 -8.37 -0.63
N GLU A 8 -0.96 -9.44 -0.82
CA GLU A 8 0.30 -9.34 -1.54
C GLU A 8 0.10 -8.80 -2.95
N ALA A 9 -0.97 -9.22 -3.61
CA ALA A 9 -1.29 -8.74 -4.96
C ALA A 9 -1.56 -7.24 -4.98
N GLU A 10 -2.25 -6.74 -3.95
CA GLU A 10 -2.53 -5.30 -3.85
C GLU A 10 -1.27 -4.51 -3.59
N VAL A 11 -0.39 -4.99 -2.73
CA VAL A 11 0.88 -4.33 -2.46
C VAL A 11 1.73 -4.29 -3.73
N ARG A 12 1.79 -5.39 -4.45
CA ARG A 12 2.55 -5.45 -5.69
C ARG A 12 1.98 -4.50 -6.74
N ALA A 13 0.67 -4.46 -6.88
CA ALA A 13 0.02 -3.55 -7.82
C ALA A 13 0.30 -2.08 -7.48
N ALA A 14 0.32 -1.75 -6.20
CA ALA A 14 0.63 -0.38 -5.77
C ALA A 14 2.06 0.00 -6.15
N ILE A 15 3.01 -0.91 -5.99
CA ILE A 15 4.40 -0.64 -6.35
C ILE A 15 4.57 -0.52 -7.86
N GLU A 16 3.89 -1.36 -8.63
CA GLU A 16 4.05 -1.38 -10.09
C GLU A 16 3.25 -0.29 -10.79
N GLN A 17 2.09 0.07 -10.29
CA GLN A 17 1.14 0.94 -10.98
C GLN A 17 0.73 2.17 -10.19
N GLY A 18 1.05 2.23 -8.91
CA GLY A 18 0.62 3.31 -8.05
C GLY A 18 1.44 4.57 -8.23
N GLU A 19 1.00 5.64 -7.61
CA GLU A 19 1.77 6.86 -7.56
C GLU A 19 2.89 6.70 -6.54
N SER A 20 4.05 7.25 -6.87
CA SER A 20 5.20 7.17 -5.97
C SER A 20 5.60 8.55 -5.49
N GLU A 21 6.09 8.60 -4.27
CA GLU A 21 6.69 9.83 -3.75
C GLU A 21 7.80 9.45 -2.78
N PRO A 22 8.83 10.31 -2.65
CA PRO A 22 9.91 10.02 -1.73
C PRO A 22 9.45 10.10 -0.28
N ALA A 23 9.97 9.21 0.53
CA ALA A 23 9.77 9.20 1.97
C ALA A 23 11.11 9.44 2.64
N ARG A 24 11.11 9.43 3.97
CA ARG A 24 12.35 9.68 4.73
C ARG A 24 13.36 8.53 4.57
N LYS A 25 14.63 8.85 4.70
CA LYS A 25 15.75 7.88 4.76
C LYS A 25 15.82 7.00 3.52
N ASN A 26 15.75 7.62 2.35
CA ASN A 26 15.88 6.92 1.08
C ASN A 26 14.80 5.87 0.85
N ARG A 27 13.66 6.05 1.47
CA ARG A 27 12.51 5.18 1.24
C ARG A 27 11.62 5.79 0.20
N MET A 28 10.90 4.93 -0.50
CA MET A 28 9.87 5.35 -1.45
C MET A 28 8.52 4.86 -0.94
N MET A 29 7.53 5.68 -1.14
CA MET A 29 6.17 5.35 -0.78
C MET A 29 5.34 5.29 -2.05
N TYR A 30 4.60 4.22 -2.21
CA TYR A 30 3.68 4.05 -3.33
C TYR A 30 2.28 4.01 -2.79
N ARG A 31 1.31 4.49 -3.58
CA ARG A 31 -0.07 4.41 -3.16
C ARG A 31 -0.96 4.12 -4.35
N LYS A 32 -1.97 3.32 -4.11
CA LYS A 32 -2.95 2.99 -5.13
C LYS A 32 -4.29 2.80 -4.46
N ASN A 33 -5.32 3.36 -5.08
CA ASN A 33 -6.69 3.20 -4.63
C ASN A 33 -7.31 2.00 -5.33
N PHE A 34 -8.02 1.20 -4.56
CA PHE A 34 -8.75 0.05 -5.08
C PHE A 34 -10.22 0.21 -4.74
N PRO A 35 -11.13 -0.22 -5.61
CA PRO A 35 -12.53 -0.25 -5.24
C PRO A 35 -12.72 -1.25 -4.10
N PHE A 36 -13.44 -0.85 -3.08
CA PHE A 36 -13.64 -1.69 -1.92
C PHE A 36 -15.10 -2.09 -1.75
N ASP A 37 -16.01 -1.11 -1.73
CA ASP A 37 -17.45 -1.33 -1.60
C ASP A 37 -17.80 -2.33 -0.51
N GLY A 38 -17.26 -2.13 0.68
CA GLY A 38 -17.45 -3.06 1.75
C GLY A 38 -17.38 -2.41 3.11
N GLU A 39 -17.44 -3.24 4.14
CA GLU A 39 -17.39 -2.78 5.52
C GLU A 39 -16.02 -3.02 6.14
N TRP A 40 -15.58 -2.05 6.91
CA TRP A 40 -14.39 -2.18 7.72
C TRP A 40 -14.71 -1.57 9.10
N ARG A 41 -14.62 -2.39 10.13
CA ARG A 41 -14.89 -1.98 11.50
C ARG A 41 -16.26 -1.32 11.66
N GLY A 42 -17.28 -1.91 11.06
CA GLY A 42 -18.66 -1.45 11.20
C GLY A 42 -19.05 -0.25 10.36
N ARG A 43 -18.16 0.20 9.48
CA ARG A 43 -18.44 1.31 8.58
C ARG A 43 -18.28 0.88 7.14
N SER A 44 -19.08 1.45 6.27
CA SER A 44 -18.99 1.19 4.85
C SER A 44 -18.07 2.18 4.18
N TYR A 45 -17.20 1.67 3.31
CA TYR A 45 -16.26 2.49 2.57
C TYR A 45 -16.29 2.09 1.10
N ARG A 46 -16.03 3.04 0.24
CA ARG A 46 -15.99 2.81 -1.20
C ARG A 46 -14.59 2.51 -1.71
N VAL A 47 -13.59 3.05 -1.06
CA VAL A 47 -12.22 3.02 -1.55
C VAL A 47 -11.30 2.47 -0.47
N LYS A 48 -10.37 1.62 -0.90
CA LYS A 48 -9.29 1.12 -0.08
C LYS A 48 -8.00 1.63 -0.70
N GLN A 49 -7.23 2.39 0.06
CA GLN A 49 -5.93 2.86 -0.40
C GLN A 49 -4.83 2.04 0.24
N VAL A 50 -4.01 1.43 -0.58
CA VAL A 50 -2.87 0.63 -0.11
C VAL A 50 -1.61 1.44 -0.36
N THR A 51 -0.83 1.65 0.69
CA THR A 51 0.35 2.51 0.66
C THR A 51 1.56 1.77 1.22
N PRO A 52 2.26 0.99 0.39
CA PRO A 52 3.50 0.35 0.83
C PRO A 52 4.64 1.35 0.86
N VAL A 53 5.49 1.21 1.87
CA VAL A 53 6.74 1.95 2.00
C VAL A 53 7.87 0.97 1.75
N VAL A 54 8.74 1.30 0.82
CA VAL A 54 9.80 0.40 0.41
C VAL A 54 11.16 1.08 0.51
N VAL A 55 12.19 0.26 0.61
CA VAL A 55 13.58 0.70 0.55
C VAL A 55 14.29 -0.16 -0.48
N GLU A 56 15.19 0.46 -1.23
CA GLU A 56 16.05 -0.30 -2.15
C GLU A 56 17.32 -0.69 -1.42
N ASP A 57 17.60 -1.98 -1.42
CA ASP A 57 18.77 -2.52 -0.76
C ASP A 57 19.43 -3.56 -1.67
N ALA A 58 20.66 -3.30 -2.05
CA ALA A 58 21.47 -4.19 -2.91
C ALA A 58 20.72 -4.58 -4.19
N GLY A 59 20.04 -3.62 -4.80
CA GLY A 59 19.32 -3.86 -6.04
C GLY A 59 17.98 -4.53 -5.86
N LYS A 60 17.53 -4.70 -4.63
CA LYS A 60 16.24 -5.30 -4.34
C LYS A 60 15.32 -4.29 -3.66
N ILE A 61 14.04 -4.41 -3.94
CA ILE A 61 13.04 -3.60 -3.27
C ILE A 61 12.50 -4.39 -2.09
N VAL A 62 12.64 -3.81 -0.90
CA VAL A 62 12.18 -4.43 0.34
C VAL A 62 11.03 -3.62 0.89
N VAL A 63 9.89 -4.26 1.12
CA VAL A 63 8.74 -3.61 1.72
C VAL A 63 8.96 -3.50 3.21
N VAL A 64 9.04 -2.27 3.71
CA VAL A 64 9.29 -2.00 5.12
C VAL A 64 7.99 -2.05 5.90
N THR A 65 6.94 -1.43 5.37
CA THR A 65 5.64 -1.40 6.00
C THR A 65 4.57 -1.13 4.96
N VAL A 66 3.33 -1.40 5.32
CA VAL A 66 2.18 -1.14 4.45
C VAL A 66 1.12 -0.44 5.29
N TYR A 67 0.67 0.70 4.81
CA TYR A 67 -0.46 1.40 5.40
C TYR A 67 -1.69 1.16 4.55
N VAL A 68 -2.83 0.98 5.19
CA VAL A 68 -4.09 0.79 4.49
C VAL A 68 -5.09 1.79 5.03
N PHE A 69 -5.69 2.55 4.14
CA PHE A 69 -6.69 3.54 4.48
C PHE A 69 -7.99 3.23 3.77
N TYR A 70 -9.10 3.50 4.43
CA TYR A 70 -10.44 3.31 3.87
C TYR A 70 -11.19 4.62 3.87
N PHE A 71 -11.85 4.92 2.76
CA PHE A 71 -12.67 6.14 2.68
C PHE A 71 -13.71 6.08 1.57
#